data_44bd52c03980b6d51ae8a1845cf43784
#
_entry.id   44bd52c03980b6d51ae8a1845cf43784
#
_cell.length_a   1.000
_cell.length_b   1.000
_cell.length_c   1.000
_cell.angle_alpha   90.00
_cell.angle_beta   90.00
_cell.angle_gamma   90.00
#
_symmetry.space_group_name_H-M   'P 1'
#
loop_
_entity.id
_entity.type
_entity.pdbx_description
1 polymer ?
#
loop_
_entity_poly.entity_id
_entity_poly.type
_entity_poly.pdbx_seq_one_letter_code
_entity_poly.pdbx_strand_id
1 'polypeptide(L)'
;MKIVRAILHKGEWLLDALKRIGHSMIPSNCILNKTLTGLGATHSEIHSKRSSIIIEPNVPVILGKLDDNENLEAVYAKCTPYNLKKYLQMDIQYKKIITTPESFKKIRKAAEELHINIYKTFFCL
;
A
#
# COMPACT_ATOMS: atom_id res chain seq x y z
N MET A 1 8.93 22.61 -6.83
CA MET A 1 8.80 21.35 -6.05
C MET A 1 9.76 21.39 -4.87
N LYS A 2 9.28 21.06 -3.69
CA LYS A 2 10.11 21.01 -2.48
C LYS A 2 10.84 19.66 -2.43
N ILE A 3 12.16 19.69 -2.22
CA ILE A 3 12.97 18.49 -2.04
C ILE A 3 13.36 18.38 -0.57
N VAL A 4 12.99 17.25 0.05
CA VAL A 4 13.41 16.94 1.43
C VAL A 4 14.26 15.67 1.36
N ARG A 5 15.43 15.72 1.99
CA ARG A 5 16.36 14.59 2.05
C ARG A 5 16.40 14.01 3.45
N ALA A 6 16.30 12.69 3.54
CA ALA A 6 16.47 11.96 4.78
C ALA A 6 17.62 10.96 4.61
N ILE A 7 18.51 10.91 5.58
CA ILE A 7 19.66 10.00 5.57
C ILE A 7 19.36 8.87 6.54
N LEU A 8 19.39 7.61 6.05
CA LEU A 8 19.26 6.45 6.91
C LEU A 8 20.63 6.11 7.53
N HIS A 9 20.63 5.89 8.85
CA HIS A 9 21.77 5.35 9.56
C HIS A 9 21.76 3.82 9.46
N LYS A 10 22.91 3.20 9.69
CA LYS A 10 23.03 1.74 9.68
C LYS A 10 22.03 1.11 10.65
N GLY A 11 21.25 0.14 10.16
CA GLY A 11 20.24 -0.56 10.95
C GLY A 11 18.88 0.14 11.04
N GLU A 12 18.72 1.32 10.46
CA GLU A 12 17.44 2.02 10.44
C GLU A 12 16.53 1.56 9.30
N TRP A 13 15.23 1.54 9.58
CA TRP A 13 14.20 1.39 8.57
C TRP A 13 13.75 2.75 8.03
N LEU A 14 13.09 2.74 6.87
CA LEU A 14 12.57 3.98 6.26
C LEU A 14 11.69 4.77 7.23
N LEU A 15 10.82 4.10 7.98
CA LEU A 15 9.92 4.78 8.92
C LEU A 15 10.69 5.53 10.01
N ASP A 16 11.82 4.99 10.48
CA ASP A 16 12.65 5.67 11.48
C ASP A 16 13.19 6.99 10.94
N ALA A 17 13.67 7.00 9.70
CA ALA A 17 14.14 8.21 9.04
C ALA A 17 13.01 9.21 8.83
N LEU A 18 11.83 8.75 8.43
CA LEU A 18 10.65 9.61 8.26
C LEU A 18 10.23 10.26 9.58
N LYS A 19 10.25 9.52 10.67
CA LYS A 19 9.92 10.06 12.01
C LYS A 19 10.89 11.16 12.43
N ARG A 20 12.18 11.01 12.13
CA ARG A 20 13.18 12.05 12.45
C ARG A 20 12.89 13.37 11.75
N ILE A 21 12.30 13.35 10.56
CA ILE A 21 11.95 14.56 9.81
C ILE A 21 10.49 14.96 9.98
N GLY A 22 9.79 14.40 10.98
CA GLY A 22 8.46 14.82 11.38
C GLY A 22 7.29 14.07 10.74
N HIS A 23 7.52 12.90 10.15
CA HIS A 23 6.46 12.12 9.51
C HIS A 23 6.23 10.79 10.23
N SER A 24 4.97 10.52 10.60
CA SER A 24 4.57 9.24 11.23
C SER A 24 4.31 8.13 10.21
N MET A 25 4.18 8.48 8.93
CA MET A 25 3.95 7.55 7.82
C MET A 25 4.48 8.17 6.52
N ILE A 26 4.50 7.40 5.44
CA ILE A 26 4.90 7.92 4.13
C ILE A 26 3.96 9.06 3.73
N PRO A 27 4.48 10.27 3.43
CA PRO A 27 3.62 11.41 3.09
C PRO A 27 2.82 11.16 1.81
N SER A 28 1.59 11.69 1.76
CA SER A 28 0.82 11.72 0.51
C SER A 28 1.31 12.82 -0.42
N ASN A 29 0.94 12.75 -1.69
CA ASN A 29 1.27 13.74 -2.71
C ASN A 29 2.77 14.02 -2.82
N CYS A 30 3.59 12.98 -2.68
CA CYS A 30 5.03 13.09 -2.83
C CYS A 30 5.59 11.99 -3.72
N ILE A 31 6.78 12.19 -4.22
CA ILE A 31 7.56 11.15 -4.87
C ILE A 31 8.63 10.71 -3.88
N LEU A 32 8.58 9.44 -3.50
CA LEU A 32 9.57 8.85 -2.61
C LEU A 32 10.67 8.20 -3.45
N ASN A 33 11.84 8.83 -3.49
CA ASN A 33 13.00 8.27 -4.19
C ASN A 33 13.91 7.57 -3.18
N LYS A 34 13.99 6.25 -3.30
CA LYS A 34 14.83 5.41 -2.44
C LYS A 34 16.05 4.95 -3.24
N THR A 35 17.22 5.08 -2.66
CA THR A 35 18.46 4.57 -3.28
C THR A 35 18.71 3.10 -2.98
N LEU A 36 18.05 2.57 -1.94
CA LEU A 36 18.16 1.17 -1.51
C LEU A 36 16.79 0.49 -1.49
N THR A 37 16.78 -0.83 -1.70
CA THR A 37 15.60 -1.68 -1.54
C THR A 37 15.55 -2.26 -0.13
N GLY A 38 14.40 -2.83 0.25
CA GLY A 38 14.28 -3.50 1.56
C GLY A 38 14.28 -2.56 2.76
N LEU A 39 13.84 -1.32 2.59
CA LEU A 39 13.84 -0.29 3.65
C LEU A 39 12.57 -0.32 4.51
N GLY A 40 11.67 -1.26 4.28
CA GLY A 40 10.45 -1.38 5.07
C GLY A 40 9.30 -0.48 4.63
N ALA A 41 9.32 0.06 3.41
CA ALA A 41 8.25 0.92 2.89
C ALA A 41 6.89 0.18 2.87
N THR A 42 6.85 -1.03 2.33
CA THR A 42 5.64 -1.85 2.29
C THR A 42 5.17 -2.23 3.69
N HIS A 43 6.09 -2.67 4.54
CA HIS A 43 5.79 -3.00 5.94
C HIS A 43 5.21 -1.80 6.68
N SER A 44 5.82 -0.64 6.54
CA SER A 44 5.35 0.61 7.13
C SER A 44 3.94 0.95 6.67
N GLU A 45 3.64 0.81 5.38
CA GLU A 45 2.32 1.13 4.85
C GLU A 45 1.26 0.13 5.29
N ILE A 46 1.58 -1.16 5.34
CA ILE A 46 0.65 -2.19 5.84
C ILE A 46 0.18 -1.88 7.26
N HIS A 47 1.07 -1.35 8.10
CA HIS A 47 0.78 -1.05 9.50
C HIS A 47 0.34 0.40 9.73
N SER A 48 0.22 1.22 8.69
CA SER A 48 -0.22 2.60 8.83
C SER A 48 -1.72 2.71 9.13
N LYS A 49 -2.13 3.81 9.76
CA LYS A 49 -3.52 4.07 10.14
C LYS A 49 -4.27 4.79 9.01
N ARG A 50 -4.33 4.14 7.85
CA ARG A 50 -5.09 4.62 6.69
C ARG A 50 -5.37 3.46 5.76
N SER A 51 -6.40 3.57 4.92
CA SER A 51 -6.65 2.59 3.86
C SER A 51 -5.62 2.77 2.75
N SER A 52 -5.04 1.68 2.27
CA SER A 52 -3.93 1.72 1.32
C SER A 52 -4.06 0.69 0.22
N ILE A 53 -3.61 1.05 -0.98
CA ILE A 53 -3.40 0.12 -2.09
C ILE A 53 -1.91 0.11 -2.38
N ILE A 54 -1.30 -1.06 -2.22
CA ILE A 54 0.14 -1.26 -2.45
C ILE A 54 0.33 -2.01 -3.75
N ILE A 55 1.10 -1.45 -4.66
CA ILE A 55 1.36 -2.05 -5.97
C ILE A 55 2.73 -2.74 -5.93
N GLU A 56 2.71 -4.07 -6.12
CA GLU A 56 3.91 -4.90 -6.09
C GLU A 56 3.96 -5.75 -7.36
N PRO A 57 4.99 -5.63 -8.21
CA PRO A 57 5.04 -6.33 -9.49
C PRO A 57 5.27 -7.85 -9.36
N ASN A 58 5.75 -8.34 -8.22
CA ASN A 58 6.13 -9.73 -8.04
C ASN A 58 5.11 -10.50 -7.20
N VAL A 59 4.37 -11.43 -7.80
CA VAL A 59 3.38 -12.26 -7.10
C VAL A 59 3.99 -13.05 -5.92
N PRO A 60 5.17 -13.67 -6.03
CA PRO A 60 5.78 -14.34 -4.88
C PRO A 60 5.98 -13.42 -3.66
N VAL A 61 6.32 -12.15 -3.88
CA VAL A 61 6.44 -11.16 -2.80
C VAL A 61 5.08 -10.89 -2.17
N ILE A 62 4.03 -10.78 -2.98
CA ILE A 62 2.65 -10.62 -2.49
C ILE A 62 2.26 -11.79 -1.58
N LEU A 63 2.51 -13.03 -2.03
CA LEU A 63 2.19 -14.23 -1.26
C LEU A 63 2.94 -14.26 0.08
N GLY A 64 4.21 -13.86 0.07
CA GLY A 64 5.00 -13.77 1.30
C GLY A 64 4.43 -12.74 2.28
N LYS A 65 3.96 -11.60 1.79
CA LYS A 65 3.33 -10.57 2.64
C LYS A 65 2.00 -11.03 3.22
N LEU A 66 1.23 -11.84 2.49
CA LEU A 66 -0.02 -12.42 3.00
C LEU A 66 0.22 -13.36 4.18
N ASP A 67 1.28 -14.16 4.13
CA ASP A 67 1.62 -15.09 5.21
C ASP A 67 1.92 -14.33 6.52
N ASP A 68 2.47 -13.14 6.42
CA ASP A 68 2.88 -12.34 7.57
C ASP A 68 1.80 -11.36 8.07
N ASN A 69 0.71 -11.15 7.31
CA ASN A 69 -0.27 -10.11 7.60
C ASN A 69 -1.70 -10.59 7.33
N GLU A 70 -2.46 -10.88 8.39
CA GLU A 70 -3.81 -11.44 8.31
C GLU A 70 -4.84 -10.52 7.65
N ASN A 71 -4.68 -9.20 7.80
CA ASN A 71 -5.65 -8.21 7.33
C ASN A 71 -5.35 -7.67 5.93
N LEU A 72 -4.42 -8.28 5.22
CA LEU A 72 -4.02 -7.86 3.90
C LEU A 72 -4.78 -8.63 2.83
N GLU A 73 -5.49 -7.93 1.96
CA GLU A 73 -6.20 -8.52 0.82
C GLU A 73 -5.34 -8.47 -0.44
N ALA A 74 -5.15 -9.60 -1.09
CA ALA A 74 -4.36 -9.67 -2.33
C ALA A 74 -5.27 -9.66 -3.56
N VAL A 75 -4.95 -8.80 -4.51
CA VAL A 75 -5.64 -8.74 -5.81
C VAL A 75 -4.62 -9.02 -6.91
N TYR A 76 -4.67 -10.20 -7.49
CA TYR A 76 -3.84 -10.61 -8.62
C TYR A 76 -4.68 -11.46 -9.59
N ALA A 77 -4.05 -12.16 -10.55
CA ALA A 77 -4.77 -12.81 -11.66
C ALA A 77 -5.94 -13.72 -11.23
N LYS A 78 -5.83 -14.37 -10.07
CA LYS A 78 -6.85 -15.31 -9.56
C LYS A 78 -8.00 -14.64 -8.77
N CYS A 79 -7.91 -13.35 -8.49
CA CYS A 79 -8.93 -12.66 -7.73
C CYS A 79 -10.20 -12.47 -8.55
N THR A 80 -11.35 -12.83 -7.99
CA THR A 80 -12.64 -12.65 -8.66
C THR A 80 -13.24 -11.28 -8.34
N PRO A 81 -14.02 -10.66 -9.27
CA PRO A 81 -14.70 -9.40 -8.98
C PRO A 81 -15.64 -9.48 -7.78
N TYR A 82 -16.30 -10.60 -7.58
CA TYR A 82 -17.20 -10.81 -6.45
C TYR A 82 -16.45 -10.70 -5.10
N ASN A 83 -15.33 -11.39 -4.96
CA ASN A 83 -14.54 -11.36 -3.73
C ASN A 83 -13.99 -9.98 -3.44
N LEU A 84 -13.54 -9.28 -4.49
CA LEU A 84 -13.03 -7.92 -4.36
C LEU A 84 -14.10 -6.93 -3.92
N LYS A 85 -15.29 -6.98 -4.53
CA LYS A 85 -16.41 -6.14 -4.13
C LYS A 85 -16.85 -6.42 -2.70
N LYS A 86 -16.89 -7.70 -2.30
CA LYS A 86 -17.20 -8.11 -0.93
C LYS A 86 -16.22 -7.49 0.06
N TYR A 87 -14.92 -7.54 -0.23
CA TYR A 87 -13.90 -6.93 0.61
C TYR A 87 -14.07 -5.42 0.72
N LEU A 88 -14.32 -4.74 -0.40
CA LEU A 88 -14.50 -3.28 -0.42
C LEU A 88 -15.72 -2.82 0.38
N GLN A 89 -16.71 -3.68 0.54
CA GLN A 89 -17.93 -3.39 1.30
C GLN A 89 -17.84 -3.79 2.77
N MET A 90 -16.78 -4.48 3.20
CA MET A 90 -16.59 -4.86 4.58
C MET A 90 -16.36 -3.64 5.47
N ASP A 91 -16.89 -3.72 6.71
CA ASP A 91 -16.69 -2.68 7.71
C ASP A 91 -15.31 -2.84 8.37
N ILE A 92 -14.27 -2.45 7.65
CA ILE A 92 -12.89 -2.46 8.10
C ILE A 92 -12.39 -1.03 8.10
N GLN A 93 -11.89 -0.56 9.24
CA GLN A 93 -11.43 0.83 9.41
C GLN A 93 -10.31 1.19 8.43
N TYR A 94 -9.30 0.35 8.30
CA TYR A 94 -8.16 0.57 7.42
C TYR A 94 -8.01 -0.61 6.47
N LYS A 95 -8.57 -0.49 5.26
CA LYS A 95 -8.46 -1.53 4.24
C LYS A 95 -7.07 -1.53 3.63
N LYS A 96 -6.44 -2.69 3.61
CA LYS A 96 -5.11 -2.86 3.04
C LYS A 96 -5.18 -3.83 1.87
N ILE A 97 -4.89 -3.33 0.67
CA ILE A 97 -4.88 -4.12 -0.56
C ILE A 97 -3.47 -4.13 -1.13
N ILE A 98 -2.97 -5.30 -1.48
CA ILE A 98 -1.74 -5.44 -2.25
C ILE A 98 -2.07 -6.05 -3.60
N THR A 99 -1.57 -5.47 -4.68
CA THR A 99 -1.92 -5.84 -6.04
C THR A 99 -0.73 -5.75 -6.99
N THR A 100 -0.85 -6.40 -8.14
CA THR A 100 0.09 -6.19 -9.24
C THR A 100 -0.34 -4.99 -10.09
N PRO A 101 0.58 -4.37 -10.86
CA PRO A 101 0.20 -3.28 -11.77
C PRO A 101 -0.91 -3.69 -12.75
N GLU A 102 -0.85 -4.91 -13.27
CA GLU A 102 -1.83 -5.43 -14.23
C GLU A 102 -3.22 -5.61 -13.60
N SER A 103 -3.27 -5.95 -12.33
CA SER A 103 -4.54 -6.21 -11.61
C SER A 103 -5.13 -4.97 -10.95
N PHE A 104 -4.41 -3.85 -10.93
CA PHE A 104 -4.92 -2.60 -10.36
C PHE A 104 -6.21 -2.14 -11.04
N LYS A 105 -6.35 -2.38 -12.33
CA LYS A 105 -7.59 -2.06 -13.07
C LYS A 105 -8.81 -2.79 -12.53
N LYS A 106 -8.65 -3.98 -11.95
CA LYS A 106 -9.75 -4.72 -11.31
C LYS A 106 -10.28 -3.96 -10.10
N ILE A 107 -9.38 -3.37 -9.31
CA ILE A 107 -9.75 -2.56 -8.15
C ILE A 107 -10.50 -1.30 -8.60
N ARG A 108 -9.99 -0.60 -9.61
CA ARG A 108 -10.67 0.59 -10.18
C ARG A 108 -12.07 0.26 -10.66
N LYS A 109 -12.23 -0.84 -11.41
CA LYS A 109 -13.52 -1.26 -11.94
C LYS A 109 -14.51 -1.60 -10.81
N ALA A 110 -14.09 -2.39 -9.82
CA ALA A 110 -14.93 -2.77 -8.69
C ALA A 110 -15.35 -1.54 -7.87
N ALA A 111 -14.43 -0.63 -7.60
CA ALA A 111 -14.71 0.60 -6.87
C ALA A 111 -15.68 1.50 -7.64
N GLU A 112 -15.51 1.63 -8.96
CA GLU A 112 -16.39 2.40 -9.82
C GLU A 112 -17.82 1.87 -9.79
N GLU A 113 -17.99 0.54 -9.85
CA GLU A 113 -19.31 -0.11 -9.77
C GLU A 113 -19.96 0.08 -8.39
N LEU A 114 -19.19 0.25 -7.33
CA LEU A 114 -19.65 0.52 -5.97
C LEU A 114 -19.74 2.01 -5.65
N HIS A 115 -19.46 2.89 -6.61
CA HIS A 115 -19.42 4.35 -6.42
C HIS A 115 -18.40 4.80 -5.36
N ILE A 116 -17.26 4.11 -5.27
CA ILE A 116 -16.15 4.45 -4.39
C ILE A 116 -15.08 5.19 -5.20
N ASN A 117 -14.67 6.37 -4.73
CA ASN A 117 -13.54 7.08 -5.33
C ASN A 117 -12.24 6.61 -4.67
N ILE A 118 -11.48 5.75 -5.35
CA ILE A 118 -10.25 5.15 -4.80
C ILE A 118 -9.18 6.20 -4.47
N TYR A 119 -9.10 7.28 -5.24
CA TYR A 119 -8.08 8.32 -5.04
C TYR A 119 -8.36 9.21 -3.83
N LYS A 120 -9.61 9.23 -3.34
CA LYS A 120 -9.98 9.91 -2.09
C LYS A 120 -10.00 8.97 -0.89
N THR A 121 -10.25 7.67 -1.14
CA THR A 121 -10.43 6.68 -0.08
C THR A 121 -9.12 6.01 0.30
N PHE A 122 -8.24 5.76 -0.69
CA PHE A 122 -7.02 4.99 -0.49
C PHE A 122 -5.77 5.82 -0.76
N PHE A 123 -4.74 5.56 0.04
CA PHE A 123 -3.37 5.95 -0.30
C PHE A 123 -2.79 4.87 -1.23
N CYS A 124 -2.19 5.26 -2.35
CA CYS A 124 -1.58 4.33 -3.32
C CYS A 124 -0.05 4.39 -3.22
N LEU A 125 0.55 3.25 -2.95
CA LEU A 125 2.02 3.15 -2.84
C LEU A 125 2.61 2.45 -4.06
#